data_8f11a5dc46fe589bc9626508edd97353
#
_entry.id   8f11a5dc46fe589bc9626508edd97353
#
_cell.length_a   1.000
_cell.length_b   1.000
_cell.length_c   1.000
_cell.angle_alpha   90.00
_cell.angle_beta   90.00
_cell.angle_gamma   90.00
#
_symmetry.space_group_name_H-M   'P 1'
#
loop_
_entity.id
_entity.type
_entity.pdbx_description
1 polymer ?
#
loop_
_entity_poly.entity_id
_entity_poly.type
_entity_poly.pdbx_seq_one_letter_code
_entity_poly.pdbx_strand_id
1 'polypeptide(L)'
;MAFDLVRATKYFFMWDFIKGFGLGVRYFFAPKATINYPHEKGPLSPRFRGEHALRRYPNGEERCIACKLCEAICPAQAITIDAEPREDGSRRTTRYDIDMTKCIYCGFCQEACPVDAIVEGPNFEFATETREELFYDKARLLANGERWEAEIARNIQLDAPYR
;
A
#
# COMPACT_ATOMS: atom_id res chain seq x y z
N MET A 1 -25.78 29.69 -46.64
CA MET A 1 -25.75 28.72 -45.49
C MET A 1 -27.17 28.16 -45.37
N ALA A 2 -27.41 26.91 -45.79
CA ALA A 2 -28.73 26.28 -45.65
C ALA A 2 -28.96 26.00 -44.15
N PHE A 3 -30.04 26.51 -43.60
CA PHE A 3 -30.44 26.31 -42.22
C PHE A 3 -30.91 24.85 -42.06
N ASP A 4 -30.12 24.05 -41.35
CA ASP A 4 -30.45 22.64 -41.13
C ASP A 4 -31.53 22.54 -40.02
N LEU A 5 -32.79 22.48 -40.45
CA LEU A 5 -33.98 22.45 -39.58
C LEU A 5 -33.94 21.25 -38.61
N VAL A 6 -33.40 20.10 -39.08
CA VAL A 6 -33.27 18.89 -38.26
C VAL A 6 -32.25 19.09 -37.12
N ARG A 7 -31.20 19.81 -37.42
CA ARG A 7 -30.19 20.13 -36.40
C ARG A 7 -30.74 21.11 -35.37
N ALA A 8 -31.45 22.15 -35.84
CA ALA A 8 -32.08 23.15 -34.97
C ALA A 8 -33.15 22.53 -34.04
N THR A 9 -34.00 21.62 -34.54
CA THR A 9 -34.96 20.90 -33.69
C THR A 9 -34.31 20.00 -32.67
N LYS A 10 -33.23 19.30 -33.01
CA LYS A 10 -32.46 18.49 -32.02
C LYS A 10 -31.89 19.36 -30.91
N TYR A 11 -31.33 20.52 -31.22
CA TYR A 11 -30.82 21.44 -30.18
C TYR A 11 -31.93 22.02 -29.33
N PHE A 12 -33.06 22.40 -29.94
CA PHE A 12 -34.22 22.97 -29.22
C PHE A 12 -34.77 21.96 -28.19
N PHE A 13 -34.92 20.71 -28.56
CA PHE A 13 -35.41 19.64 -27.69
C PHE A 13 -34.28 19.01 -26.82
N MET A 14 -33.08 19.55 -26.85
CA MET A 14 -31.95 19.01 -26.09
C MET A 14 -31.84 17.47 -26.21
N TRP A 15 -31.94 16.97 -27.44
CA TRP A 15 -32.04 15.53 -27.75
C TRP A 15 -30.92 14.69 -27.14
N ASP A 16 -29.74 15.25 -27.04
CA ASP A 16 -28.59 14.54 -26.46
C ASP A 16 -28.72 14.36 -24.94
N PHE A 17 -29.39 15.31 -24.25
CA PHE A 17 -29.72 15.14 -22.82
C PHE A 17 -30.76 14.05 -22.62
N ILE A 18 -31.79 13.97 -23.50
CA ILE A 18 -32.77 12.88 -23.42
C ILE A 18 -32.11 11.51 -23.61
N LYS A 19 -31.19 11.39 -24.57
CA LYS A 19 -30.40 10.17 -24.77
C LYS A 19 -29.53 9.86 -23.57
N GLY A 20 -28.84 10.86 -23.02
CA GLY A 20 -28.01 10.71 -21.83
C GLY A 20 -28.82 10.26 -20.62
N PHE A 21 -29.99 10.86 -20.41
CA PHE A 21 -30.91 10.45 -19.37
C PHE A 21 -31.38 8.99 -19.54
N GLY A 22 -31.78 8.62 -20.77
CA GLY A 22 -32.17 7.24 -21.09
C GLY A 22 -31.04 6.24 -20.83
N LEU A 23 -29.78 6.60 -21.15
CA LEU A 23 -28.63 5.81 -20.81
C LEU A 23 -28.48 5.67 -19.29
N GLY A 24 -28.59 6.76 -18.54
CA GLY A 24 -28.54 6.76 -17.08
C GLY A 24 -29.60 5.86 -16.45
N VAL A 25 -30.84 5.92 -16.91
CA VAL A 25 -31.93 5.05 -16.47
C VAL A 25 -31.63 3.58 -16.76
N ARG A 26 -31.11 3.27 -17.94
CA ARG A 26 -30.71 1.90 -18.30
C ARG A 26 -29.65 1.35 -17.32
N TYR A 27 -28.61 2.15 -17.01
CA TYR A 27 -27.56 1.70 -16.10
C TYR A 27 -28.00 1.71 -14.63
N PHE A 28 -28.99 2.50 -14.26
CA PHE A 28 -29.58 2.44 -12.92
C PHE A 28 -30.18 1.07 -12.60
N PHE A 29 -30.79 0.41 -13.58
CA PHE A 29 -31.38 -0.93 -13.44
C PHE A 29 -30.41 -2.06 -13.84
N ALA A 30 -29.23 -1.78 -14.35
CA ALA A 30 -28.24 -2.79 -14.69
C ALA A 30 -27.60 -3.40 -13.43
N PRO A 31 -27.10 -4.65 -13.50
CA PRO A 31 -26.30 -5.24 -12.41
C PRO A 31 -25.11 -4.33 -12.07
N LYS A 32 -24.93 -4.06 -10.78
CA LYS A 32 -23.85 -3.20 -10.30
C LYS A 32 -22.52 -3.97 -10.29
N ALA A 33 -21.48 -3.37 -10.88
CA ALA A 33 -20.12 -3.90 -10.86
C ALA A 33 -19.33 -3.46 -9.62
N THR A 34 -19.85 -2.51 -8.84
CA THR A 34 -19.18 -1.97 -7.64
C THR A 34 -19.37 -2.90 -6.45
N ILE A 35 -18.31 -3.03 -5.65
CA ILE A 35 -18.35 -3.71 -4.35
C ILE A 35 -18.74 -2.73 -3.25
N ASN A 36 -19.38 -3.22 -2.19
CA ASN A 36 -19.85 -2.40 -1.06
C ASN A 36 -18.77 -2.29 0.02
N TYR A 37 -17.69 -1.56 -0.29
CA TYR A 37 -16.66 -1.24 0.70
C TYR A 37 -17.22 -0.36 1.83
N PRO A 38 -16.89 -0.56 3.13
CA PRO A 38 -15.89 -1.50 3.66
C PRO A 38 -16.41 -2.91 3.98
N HIS A 39 -17.71 -3.18 3.76
CA HIS A 39 -18.32 -4.48 4.08
C HIS A 39 -17.83 -5.60 3.17
N GLU A 40 -17.55 -5.26 1.92
CA GLU A 40 -16.97 -6.14 0.93
C GLU A 40 -15.63 -5.56 0.47
N LYS A 41 -14.56 -6.37 0.49
CA LYS A 41 -13.23 -5.97 0.03
C LYS A 41 -12.83 -6.79 -1.18
N GLY A 42 -12.24 -6.14 -2.16
CA GLY A 42 -11.67 -6.82 -3.31
C GLY A 42 -10.42 -7.63 -2.95
N PRO A 43 -10.08 -8.65 -3.74
CA PRO A 43 -8.86 -9.43 -3.53
C PRO A 43 -7.63 -8.55 -3.76
N LEU A 44 -6.66 -8.64 -2.85
CA LEU A 44 -5.36 -7.96 -2.98
C LEU A 44 -4.36 -8.85 -3.70
N SER A 45 -3.48 -8.23 -4.49
CA SER A 45 -2.34 -8.93 -5.08
C SER A 45 -1.34 -9.33 -4.00
N PRO A 46 -0.63 -10.47 -4.13
CA PRO A 46 0.49 -10.80 -3.26
C PRO A 46 1.62 -9.76 -3.24
N ARG A 47 1.69 -8.93 -4.28
CA ARG A 47 2.65 -7.82 -4.41
C ARG A 47 2.06 -6.46 -4.01
N PHE A 48 0.95 -6.47 -3.29
CA PHE A 48 0.36 -5.21 -2.81
C PHE A 48 1.30 -4.51 -1.84
N ARG A 49 1.43 -3.21 -2.00
CA ARG A 49 2.33 -2.36 -1.22
C ARG A 49 1.51 -1.50 -0.26
N GLY A 50 1.25 -2.04 0.92
CA GLY A 50 0.51 -1.35 1.97
C GLY A 50 1.40 -0.94 3.14
N GLU A 51 0.85 -1.00 4.35
CA GLU A 51 1.50 -0.56 5.58
C GLU A 51 2.80 -1.33 5.85
N HIS A 52 3.85 -0.61 6.22
CA HIS A 52 5.17 -1.20 6.51
C HIS A 52 5.15 -2.04 7.78
N ALA A 53 5.91 -3.13 7.74
CA ALA A 53 6.06 -4.07 8.85
C ALA A 53 7.50 -4.57 8.96
N LEU A 54 8.01 -4.71 10.17
CA LEU A 54 9.25 -5.41 10.49
C LEU A 54 8.95 -6.80 10.99
N ARG A 55 9.58 -7.81 10.37
CA ARG A 55 9.33 -9.22 10.66
C ARG A 55 10.30 -9.77 11.70
N ARG A 56 9.82 -10.81 12.42
CA ARG A 56 10.63 -11.63 13.31
C ARG A 56 10.82 -13.04 12.75
N TYR A 57 11.80 -13.73 13.24
CA TYR A 57 11.92 -15.17 13.06
C TYR A 57 10.92 -15.92 13.98
N PRO A 58 10.63 -17.21 13.72
CA PRO A 58 9.74 -18.00 14.58
C PRO A 58 10.23 -18.13 16.03
N ASN A 59 11.51 -17.95 16.27
CA ASN A 59 12.11 -17.93 17.61
C ASN A 59 11.89 -16.59 18.35
N GLY A 60 11.20 -15.60 17.74
CA GLY A 60 10.96 -14.28 18.31
C GLY A 60 12.06 -13.25 18.05
N GLU A 61 13.19 -13.65 17.48
CA GLU A 61 14.30 -12.74 17.19
C GLU A 61 13.96 -11.84 15.98
N GLU A 62 14.41 -10.59 16.00
CA GLU A 62 14.25 -9.67 14.89
C GLU A 62 15.05 -10.14 13.67
N ARG A 63 14.45 -10.13 12.49
CA ARG A 63 15.18 -10.45 11.23
C ARG A 63 16.15 -9.37 10.83
N CYS A 64 15.93 -8.12 11.22
CA CYS A 64 16.75 -6.99 10.81
C CYS A 64 18.18 -7.11 11.35
N ILE A 65 19.15 -7.11 10.45
CA ILE A 65 20.59 -7.16 10.74
C ILE A 65 21.26 -5.77 10.69
N ALA A 66 20.47 -4.70 10.64
CA ALA A 66 20.95 -3.32 10.63
C ALA A 66 21.95 -3.01 9.50
N CYS A 67 21.77 -3.58 8.31
CA CYS A 67 22.65 -3.35 7.15
C CYS A 67 22.45 -1.97 6.50
N LYS A 68 21.36 -1.25 6.83
CA LYS A 68 21.00 0.08 6.32
C LYS A 68 20.76 0.17 4.80
N LEU A 69 20.66 -0.93 4.08
CA LEU A 69 20.38 -0.91 2.63
C LEU A 69 19.04 -0.27 2.31
N CYS A 70 17.99 -0.54 3.12
CA CYS A 70 16.67 0.06 2.94
C CYS A 70 16.66 1.58 3.16
N GLU A 71 17.47 2.10 4.08
CA GLU A 71 17.68 3.53 4.28
C GLU A 71 18.38 4.15 3.07
N ALA A 72 19.45 3.52 2.58
CA ALA A 72 20.26 4.01 1.47
C ALA A 72 19.50 4.03 0.13
N ILE A 73 18.65 3.02 -0.13
CA ILE A 73 17.90 2.91 -1.38
C ILE A 73 16.64 3.77 -1.40
N CYS A 74 16.17 4.27 -0.25
CA CYS A 74 14.91 4.99 -0.15
C CYS A 74 14.93 6.32 -0.93
N PRO A 75 14.17 6.45 -2.04
CA PRO A 75 14.20 7.67 -2.85
C PRO A 75 13.61 8.88 -2.12
N ALA A 76 12.70 8.65 -1.18
CA ALA A 76 12.04 9.70 -0.40
C ALA A 76 12.78 10.00 0.91
N GLN A 77 13.88 9.28 1.24
CA GLN A 77 14.60 9.41 2.50
C GLN A 77 13.66 9.35 3.73
N ALA A 78 12.69 8.45 3.67
CA ALA A 78 11.66 8.30 4.68
C ALA A 78 12.10 7.41 5.85
N ILE A 79 13.20 6.64 5.70
CA ILE A 79 13.69 5.66 6.65
C ILE A 79 14.92 6.21 7.37
N THR A 80 14.94 6.09 8.69
CA THR A 80 16.10 6.45 9.53
C THR A 80 16.44 5.28 10.44
N ILE A 81 17.71 4.84 10.42
CA ILE A 81 18.16 3.67 11.16
C ILE A 81 19.40 4.02 11.99
N ASP A 82 19.34 3.77 13.30
CA ASP A 82 20.50 3.73 14.18
C ASP A 82 20.80 2.27 14.55
N ALA A 83 22.08 1.92 14.57
CA ALA A 83 22.54 0.57 14.78
C ALA A 83 23.70 0.51 15.77
N GLU A 84 23.69 -0.50 16.63
CA GLU A 84 24.76 -0.78 17.59
C GLU A 84 25.26 -2.21 17.43
N PRO A 85 26.57 -2.44 17.68
CA PRO A 85 27.11 -3.78 17.75
C PRO A 85 26.65 -4.47 19.04
N ARG A 86 26.35 -5.76 18.97
CA ARG A 86 26.13 -6.62 20.13
C ARG A 86 27.44 -7.25 20.62
N GLU A 87 27.39 -7.84 21.81
CA GLU A 87 28.49 -8.56 22.39
C GLU A 87 28.94 -9.77 21.55
N ASP A 88 28.01 -10.36 20.78
CA ASP A 88 28.25 -11.46 19.85
C ASP A 88 28.87 -11.03 18.50
N GLY A 89 29.17 -9.74 18.33
CA GLY A 89 29.72 -9.15 17.11
C GLY A 89 28.65 -8.90 16.01
N SER A 90 27.41 -9.29 16.22
CA SER A 90 26.30 -8.97 15.30
C SER A 90 25.84 -7.52 15.45
N ARG A 91 25.16 -7.00 14.42
CA ARG A 91 24.52 -5.67 14.48
C ARG A 91 23.04 -5.81 14.74
N ARG A 92 22.49 -4.85 15.50
CA ARG A 92 21.04 -4.70 15.66
C ARG A 92 20.67 -3.23 15.61
N THR A 93 19.43 -2.98 15.20
CA THR A 93 18.87 -1.62 15.21
C THR A 93 18.48 -1.24 16.62
N THR A 94 18.96 -0.11 17.08
CA THR A 94 18.45 0.57 18.29
C THR A 94 17.24 1.44 17.94
N ARG A 95 17.28 2.03 16.75
CA ARG A 95 16.22 2.85 16.19
C ARG A 95 15.91 2.43 14.75
N TYR A 96 14.66 2.38 14.40
CA TYR A 96 14.20 2.16 13.05
C TYR A 96 12.88 2.91 12.85
N ASP A 97 12.96 4.07 12.23
CA ASP A 97 11.81 4.94 12.03
C ASP A 97 11.48 5.08 10.55
N ILE A 98 10.19 5.14 10.25
CA ILE A 98 9.67 5.45 8.92
C ILE A 98 8.67 6.61 9.03
N ASP A 99 8.94 7.69 8.30
CA ASP A 99 7.97 8.74 8.08
C ASP A 99 7.02 8.32 6.95
N MET A 100 5.85 7.80 7.32
CA MET A 100 4.85 7.29 6.38
C MET A 100 4.26 8.39 5.48
N THR A 101 4.39 9.67 5.87
CA THR A 101 3.95 10.80 5.05
C THR A 101 4.94 11.16 3.95
N LYS A 102 6.22 10.80 4.11
CA LYS A 102 7.24 10.93 3.07
C LYS A 102 7.29 9.71 2.15
N CYS A 103 6.94 8.55 2.68
CA CYS A 103 7.00 7.30 1.94
C CYS A 103 6.11 7.34 0.70
N ILE A 104 6.64 6.90 -0.44
CA ILE A 104 5.91 6.79 -1.71
C ILE A 104 5.50 5.34 -2.04
N TYR A 105 5.67 4.41 -1.10
CA TYR A 105 5.29 3.00 -1.23
C TYR A 105 5.85 2.35 -2.50
N CYS A 106 7.11 2.64 -2.82
CA CYS A 106 7.78 2.11 -4.02
C CYS A 106 8.25 0.66 -3.90
N GLY A 107 8.34 0.11 -2.68
CA GLY A 107 8.77 -1.26 -2.42
C GLY A 107 10.29 -1.49 -2.47
N PHE A 108 11.11 -0.49 -2.78
CA PHE A 108 12.56 -0.68 -2.89
C PHE A 108 13.21 -1.12 -1.58
N CYS A 109 12.66 -0.71 -0.44
CA CYS A 109 13.15 -1.13 0.87
C CYS A 109 13.01 -2.64 1.09
N GLN A 110 11.89 -3.24 0.68
CA GLN A 110 11.70 -4.69 0.80
C GLN A 110 12.50 -5.47 -0.24
N GLU A 111 12.71 -4.93 -1.45
CA GLU A 111 13.54 -5.54 -2.49
C GLU A 111 15.02 -5.55 -2.11
N ALA A 112 15.50 -4.47 -1.48
CA ALA A 112 16.90 -4.35 -1.04
C ALA A 112 17.21 -5.15 0.24
N CYS A 113 16.20 -5.65 0.96
CA CYS A 113 16.41 -6.32 2.23
C CYS A 113 16.88 -7.78 2.04
N PRO A 114 18.12 -8.13 2.44
CA PRO A 114 18.66 -9.48 2.19
C PRO A 114 18.04 -10.57 3.07
N VAL A 115 17.28 -10.19 4.10
CA VAL A 115 16.69 -11.10 5.10
C VAL A 115 15.18 -10.99 5.19
N ASP A 116 14.53 -10.30 4.26
CA ASP A 116 13.08 -10.04 4.28
C ASP A 116 12.59 -9.51 5.64
N ALA A 117 13.33 -8.59 6.25
CA ALA A 117 12.99 -8.00 7.54
C ALA A 117 11.98 -6.90 7.41
N ILE A 118 12.19 -5.95 6.48
CA ILE A 118 11.23 -4.90 6.15
C ILE A 118 10.40 -5.34 4.96
N VAL A 119 9.08 -5.22 5.08
CA VAL A 119 8.11 -5.55 4.03
C VAL A 119 6.98 -4.55 4.02
N GLU A 120 6.35 -4.38 2.87
CA GLU A 120 5.09 -3.67 2.73
C GLU A 120 3.96 -4.71 2.85
N GLY A 121 3.15 -4.56 3.88
CA GLY A 121 2.10 -5.53 4.24
C GLY A 121 0.81 -5.34 3.44
N PRO A 122 -0.20 -6.19 3.70
CA PRO A 122 -1.47 -6.13 3.00
C PRO A 122 -2.41 -5.03 3.51
N ASN A 123 -2.12 -4.45 4.69
CA ASN A 123 -2.98 -3.44 5.27
C ASN A 123 -2.85 -2.09 4.55
N PHE A 124 -3.99 -1.48 4.23
CA PHE A 124 -4.07 -0.13 3.66
C PHE A 124 -4.99 0.81 4.48
N GLU A 125 -5.64 0.28 5.51
CA GLU A 125 -6.57 1.01 6.36
C GLU A 125 -5.84 1.54 7.61
N PHE A 126 -4.95 2.50 7.44
CA PHE A 126 -4.16 3.10 8.52
C PHE A 126 -4.16 4.63 8.49
N ALA A 127 -5.27 5.21 8.01
CA ALA A 127 -5.48 6.66 8.08
C ALA A 127 -5.55 7.11 9.55
N THR A 128 -4.96 8.27 9.83
CA THR A 128 -4.90 8.88 11.16
C THR A 128 -5.29 10.36 11.09
N GLU A 129 -5.55 10.96 12.24
CA GLU A 129 -5.94 12.38 12.32
C GLU A 129 -4.73 13.33 12.31
N THR A 130 -3.58 12.87 12.80
CA THR A 130 -2.37 13.67 12.92
C THR A 130 -1.20 13.07 12.15
N ARG A 131 -0.26 13.93 11.75
CA ARG A 131 0.95 13.50 11.05
C ARG A 131 1.87 12.69 11.96
N GLU A 132 1.93 13.04 13.22
CA GLU A 132 2.78 12.39 14.22
C GLU A 132 2.45 10.92 14.37
N GLU A 133 1.19 10.56 14.25
CA GLU A 133 0.74 9.17 14.26
C GLU A 133 1.21 8.35 13.04
N LEU A 134 1.56 9.02 11.95
CA LEU A 134 2.15 8.42 10.75
C LEU A 134 3.68 8.40 10.78
N PHE A 135 4.28 8.78 11.89
CA PHE A 135 5.69 8.57 12.15
C PHE A 135 5.84 7.24 12.90
N TYR A 136 6.23 6.19 12.16
CA TYR A 136 6.29 4.83 12.69
C TYR A 136 7.65 4.54 13.29
N ASP A 137 7.66 4.23 14.57
CA ASP A 137 8.83 3.75 15.28
C ASP A 137 9.02 2.23 15.10
N LYS A 138 10.16 1.73 15.55
CA LYS A 138 10.51 0.31 15.51
C LYS A 138 9.47 -0.57 16.19
N ALA A 139 8.93 -0.13 17.33
CA ALA A 139 7.97 -0.92 18.10
C ALA A 139 6.66 -1.11 17.31
N ARG A 140 6.15 -0.06 16.68
CA ARG A 140 4.96 -0.11 15.85
C ARG A 140 5.16 -0.98 14.62
N LEU A 141 6.32 -0.86 13.95
CA LEU A 141 6.66 -1.68 12.79
C LEU A 141 6.74 -3.17 13.12
N LEU A 142 7.29 -3.53 14.29
CA LEU A 142 7.33 -4.91 14.77
C LEU A 142 5.93 -5.43 15.12
N ALA A 143 5.10 -4.61 15.77
CA ALA A 143 3.71 -4.97 16.07
C ALA A 143 2.88 -5.22 14.80
N ASN A 144 3.11 -4.43 13.75
CA ASN A 144 2.52 -4.67 12.43
C ASN A 144 3.00 -6.00 11.83
N GLY A 145 4.30 -6.30 11.97
CA GLY A 145 4.87 -7.57 11.55
C GLY A 145 4.21 -8.76 12.22
N GLU A 146 4.06 -8.71 13.53
CA GLU A 146 3.40 -9.78 14.30
C GLU A 146 1.92 -9.94 13.90
N ARG A 147 1.21 -8.83 13.69
CA ARG A 147 -0.20 -8.85 13.31
C ARG A 147 -0.44 -9.50 11.95
N TRP A 148 0.40 -9.23 10.97
CA TRP A 148 0.20 -9.61 9.59
C TRP A 148 1.14 -10.72 9.09
N GLU A 149 1.96 -11.32 9.97
CA GLU A 149 3.00 -12.29 9.57
C GLU A 149 2.44 -13.45 8.74
N ALA A 150 1.30 -14.00 9.10
CA ALA A 150 0.71 -15.14 8.38
C ALA A 150 0.39 -14.81 6.91
N GLU A 151 -0.15 -13.60 6.67
CA GLU A 151 -0.49 -13.14 5.33
C GLU A 151 0.76 -12.69 4.56
N ILE A 152 1.68 -11.98 5.22
CA ILE A 152 2.97 -11.57 4.65
C ILE A 152 3.77 -12.81 4.21
N ALA A 153 3.88 -13.83 5.05
CA ALA A 153 4.59 -15.06 4.72
C ALA A 153 3.97 -15.78 3.51
N ARG A 154 2.65 -15.85 3.44
CA ARG A 154 1.92 -16.40 2.30
C ARG A 154 2.19 -15.59 1.01
N ASN A 155 2.14 -14.27 1.09
CA ASN A 155 2.36 -13.41 -0.06
C ASN A 155 3.80 -13.53 -0.58
N ILE A 156 4.79 -13.60 0.29
CA ILE A 156 6.20 -13.85 -0.09
C ILE A 156 6.36 -15.19 -0.79
N GLN A 157 5.70 -16.25 -0.31
CA GLN A 157 5.72 -17.57 -0.96
C GLN A 157 5.10 -17.54 -2.36
N LEU A 158 3.99 -16.82 -2.53
CA LEU A 158 3.32 -16.66 -3.83
C LEU A 158 4.15 -15.81 -4.80
N ASP A 159 4.94 -14.87 -4.29
CA ASP A 159 5.81 -14.01 -5.09
C ASP A 159 7.19 -14.63 -5.39
N ALA A 160 7.58 -15.67 -4.66
CA ALA A 160 8.90 -16.30 -4.77
C ALA A 160 9.34 -16.66 -6.22
N PRO A 161 8.46 -17.12 -7.14
CA PRO A 161 8.85 -17.42 -8.52
C PRO A 161 9.26 -16.19 -9.34
N TYR A 162 8.99 -14.99 -8.85
CA TYR A 162 9.21 -13.71 -9.56
C TYR A 162 10.28 -12.81 -8.89
N ARG A 163 10.88 -13.28 -7.79
CA ARG A 163 11.96 -12.58 -7.06
C ARG A 163 13.35 -13.02 -7.51
#